data_eee4efb23f1df4352b57390f8ae4791e
#
_entry.id   eee4efb23f1df4352b57390f8ae4791e
#
_cell.length_a   1.000
_cell.length_b   1.000
_cell.length_c   1.000
_cell.angle_alpha   90.00
_cell.angle_beta   90.00
_cell.angle_gamma   90.00
#
_symmetry.space_group_name_H-M   'P 1'
#
loop_
_entity.id
_entity.type
_entity.pdbx_description
1 polymer ?
#
loop_
_entity_poly.entity_id
_entity_poly.type
_entity_poly.pdbx_seq_one_letter_code
_entity_poly.pdbx_strand_id
1 'polypeptide(L)'
;KPYIDNTRSLTILLVVLYHVIYMFNHVATDGVIGSVTAFHGQDALQYLLYPWFMVILFILSGMCSRFYLEKHTEKEYIRARTRKLLVPSTIGILVFGWAQGYFNMAISHAFDNIPETIPEPVLYLILCVSGTGVLWTIQVMWILSMILLLIRKLEKGRLSVLAEKAGILTALLLGILIYGSARSEERRVGKEVG
;
A
#
# COMPACT_ATOMS: atom_id res chain seq x y z
N LYS A 1 12.19 -14.41 13.94
CA LYS A 1 13.60 -14.58 13.52
C LYS A 1 14.20 -13.18 13.42
N PRO A 2 15.34 -12.88 14.08
CA PRO A 2 15.88 -11.51 14.20
C PRO A 2 16.03 -10.78 12.87
N TYR A 3 16.46 -11.47 11.81
CA TYR A 3 16.65 -10.85 10.49
C TYR A 3 15.32 -10.32 9.88
N ILE A 4 14.20 -11.02 10.09
CA ILE A 4 12.88 -10.58 9.60
C ILE A 4 12.46 -9.31 10.35
N ASP A 5 12.69 -9.27 11.65
CA ASP A 5 12.30 -8.13 12.48
C ASP A 5 13.17 -6.92 12.16
N ASN A 6 14.48 -7.11 11.96
CA ASN A 6 15.40 -6.06 11.55
C ASN A 6 15.05 -5.51 10.15
N THR A 7 14.82 -6.39 9.18
CA THR A 7 14.43 -5.97 7.81
C THR A 7 13.12 -5.20 7.84
N ARG A 8 12.12 -5.66 8.63
CA ARG A 8 10.85 -4.96 8.79
C ARG A 8 11.05 -3.56 9.39
N SER A 9 11.83 -3.45 10.46
CA SER A 9 12.11 -2.16 11.11
C SER A 9 12.82 -1.20 10.17
N LEU A 10 13.83 -1.68 9.45
CA LEU A 10 14.54 -0.88 8.43
C LEU A 10 13.59 -0.44 7.32
N THR A 11 12.74 -1.33 6.82
CA THR A 11 11.79 -1.00 5.75
C THR A 11 10.78 0.04 6.22
N ILE A 12 10.28 -0.05 7.46
CA ILE A 12 9.39 0.96 8.03
C ILE A 12 10.09 2.32 8.12
N LEU A 13 11.36 2.35 8.53
CA LEU A 13 12.15 3.59 8.56
C LEU A 13 12.27 4.20 7.16
N LEU A 14 12.54 3.37 6.14
CA LEU A 14 12.59 3.83 4.74
C LEU A 14 11.24 4.34 4.23
N VAL A 15 10.14 3.73 4.66
CA VAL A 15 8.78 4.23 4.35
C VAL A 15 8.56 5.62 4.95
N VAL A 16 8.95 5.83 6.21
CA VAL A 16 8.83 7.15 6.85
C VAL A 16 9.69 8.17 6.12
N LEU A 17 10.95 7.84 5.83
CA LEU A 17 11.87 8.70 5.10
C LEU A 17 11.30 9.06 3.72
N TYR A 18 10.78 8.08 2.99
CA TYR A 18 10.13 8.28 1.69
C TYR A 18 8.98 9.30 1.79
N HIS A 19 8.09 9.17 2.78
CA HIS A 19 6.95 10.07 2.92
C HIS A 19 7.37 11.49 3.32
N VAL A 20 8.43 11.64 4.12
CA VAL A 20 9.00 12.97 4.42
C VAL A 20 9.54 13.61 3.14
N ILE A 21 10.29 12.86 2.33
CA ILE A 21 10.81 13.36 1.04
C ILE A 21 9.66 13.68 0.08
N TYR A 22 8.63 12.81 0.04
CA TYR A 22 7.45 12.98 -0.82
C TYR A 22 6.71 14.30 -0.54
N MET A 23 6.64 14.76 0.70
CA MET A 23 5.99 16.03 1.04
C MET A 23 6.64 17.26 0.38
N PHE A 24 7.92 17.16 0.00
CA PHE A 24 8.71 18.26 -0.55
C PHE A 24 9.14 18.03 -2.00
N ASN A 25 8.55 17.06 -2.71
CA ASN A 25 8.94 16.74 -4.08
C ASN A 25 8.39 17.77 -5.10
N HIS A 26 8.99 17.80 -6.29
CA HIS A 26 8.59 18.68 -7.41
C HIS A 26 7.66 17.98 -8.41
N VAL A 27 7.44 16.67 -8.24
CA VAL A 27 6.73 15.82 -9.22
C VAL A 27 5.28 15.57 -8.77
N ALA A 28 4.96 15.89 -7.51
CA ALA A 28 3.64 15.61 -6.96
C ALA A 28 2.56 16.46 -7.61
N THR A 29 1.44 15.78 -7.82
CA THR A 29 0.17 16.42 -8.11
C THR A 29 -0.32 17.25 -6.91
N ASP A 30 -1.33 18.10 -7.16
CA ASP A 30 -2.01 18.89 -6.12
C ASP A 30 -2.36 18.03 -4.90
N GLY A 31 -2.21 18.59 -3.70
CA GLY A 31 -2.43 17.89 -2.42
C GLY A 31 -1.16 17.62 -1.61
N VAL A 32 -0.01 17.99 -2.12
CA VAL A 32 1.27 17.98 -1.39
C VAL A 32 1.67 19.40 -1.03
N ILE A 33 2.42 19.58 0.07
CA ILE A 33 2.84 20.90 0.56
C ILE A 33 3.66 21.70 -0.48
N GLY A 34 4.16 21.03 -1.50
CA GLY A 34 4.91 21.63 -2.61
C GLY A 34 6.41 21.70 -2.34
N SER A 35 7.15 22.11 -3.35
CA SER A 35 8.60 22.19 -3.27
C SER A 35 9.06 23.37 -2.43
N VAL A 36 9.81 23.10 -1.38
CA VAL A 36 10.42 24.15 -0.54
C VAL A 36 11.78 24.60 -1.11
N THR A 37 12.40 23.78 -1.97
CA THR A 37 13.73 24.06 -2.53
C THR A 37 13.79 23.73 -4.01
N ALA A 38 14.62 24.44 -4.74
CA ALA A 38 14.94 24.17 -6.16
C ALA A 38 15.86 22.95 -6.36
N PHE A 39 16.12 22.16 -5.32
CA PHE A 39 17.02 21.01 -5.41
C PHE A 39 16.24 19.73 -5.77
N HIS A 40 16.54 19.19 -6.95
CA HIS A 40 15.87 17.99 -7.48
C HIS A 40 16.48 16.65 -7.02
N GLY A 41 17.51 16.65 -6.19
CA GLY A 41 18.16 15.41 -5.71
C GLY A 41 17.23 14.54 -4.86
N GLN A 42 16.26 15.13 -4.18
CA GLN A 42 15.23 14.43 -3.43
C GLN A 42 14.31 13.59 -4.33
N ASP A 43 14.04 14.04 -5.55
CA ASP A 43 13.19 13.30 -6.50
C ASP A 43 13.90 12.03 -6.96
N ALA A 44 15.23 12.09 -7.19
CA ALA A 44 16.02 10.89 -7.50
C ALA A 44 15.98 9.86 -6.37
N LEU A 45 16.05 10.30 -5.11
CA LEU A 45 15.95 9.41 -3.95
C LEU A 45 14.55 8.79 -3.83
N GLN A 46 13.51 9.55 -4.13
CA GLN A 46 12.14 9.08 -4.18
C GLN A 46 11.96 7.98 -5.24
N TYR A 47 12.44 8.19 -6.47
CA TYR A 47 12.38 7.19 -7.53
C TYR A 47 13.22 5.95 -7.22
N LEU A 48 14.31 6.09 -6.48
CA LEU A 48 15.14 4.97 -6.05
C LEU A 48 14.42 4.11 -4.99
N LEU A 49 13.73 4.72 -4.03
CA LEU A 49 13.11 4.00 -2.91
C LEU A 49 11.76 3.38 -3.28
N TYR A 50 10.92 4.11 -4.01
CA TYR A 50 9.52 3.74 -4.26
C TYR A 50 9.31 2.32 -4.80
N PRO A 51 10.06 1.84 -5.82
CA PRO A 51 9.72 0.59 -6.50
C PRO A 51 9.84 -0.66 -5.64
N TRP A 52 10.69 -0.67 -4.62
CA TRP A 52 11.04 -1.89 -3.92
C TRP A 52 10.67 -1.95 -2.43
N PHE A 53 10.56 -0.82 -1.72
CA PHE A 53 10.25 -0.90 -0.29
C PHE A 53 8.83 -1.44 -0.01
N MET A 54 7.86 -1.10 -0.85
CA MET A 54 6.50 -1.65 -0.76
C MET A 54 6.50 -3.16 -1.03
N VAL A 55 7.24 -3.59 -2.06
CA VAL A 55 7.36 -5.01 -2.41
C VAL A 55 7.97 -5.81 -1.25
N ILE A 56 9.03 -5.27 -0.61
CA ILE A 56 9.65 -5.90 0.56
C ILE A 56 8.63 -6.06 1.70
N LEU A 57 7.81 -5.04 1.99
CA LEU A 57 6.79 -5.14 3.03
C LEU A 57 5.78 -6.27 2.75
N PHE A 58 5.34 -6.42 1.50
CA PHE A 58 4.43 -7.50 1.12
C PHE A 58 5.09 -8.88 1.23
N ILE A 59 6.34 -9.01 0.79
CA ILE A 59 7.11 -10.26 0.93
C ILE A 59 7.27 -10.62 2.41
N LEU A 60 7.68 -9.69 3.26
CA LEU A 60 7.81 -9.90 4.70
C LEU A 60 6.48 -10.28 5.35
N SER A 61 5.38 -9.64 4.94
CA SER A 61 4.04 -9.99 5.40
C SER A 61 3.65 -11.42 5.02
N GLY A 62 3.99 -11.85 3.79
CA GLY A 62 3.80 -13.22 3.32
C GLY A 62 4.61 -14.23 4.11
N MET A 63 5.90 -13.96 4.34
CA MET A 63 6.78 -14.82 5.16
C MET A 63 6.26 -14.95 6.60
N CYS A 64 5.86 -13.84 7.22
CA CYS A 64 5.27 -13.87 8.56
C CYS A 64 3.96 -14.65 8.60
N SER A 65 3.14 -14.56 7.54
CA SER A 65 1.90 -15.33 7.41
C SER A 65 2.17 -16.82 7.37
N ARG A 66 3.15 -17.25 6.56
CA ARG A 66 3.57 -18.65 6.47
C ARG A 66 3.98 -19.19 7.84
N PHE A 67 4.91 -18.52 8.53
CA PHE A 67 5.38 -18.97 9.85
C PHE A 67 4.29 -18.97 10.92
N TYR A 68 3.33 -18.07 10.83
CA TYR A 68 2.20 -18.05 11.76
C TYR A 68 1.26 -19.24 11.52
N LEU A 69 0.93 -19.50 10.25
CA LEU A 69 0.04 -20.61 9.85
C LEU A 69 0.65 -22.01 10.02
N GLU A 70 1.98 -22.11 10.19
CA GLU A 70 2.64 -23.38 10.57
C GLU A 70 2.36 -23.78 12.03
N LYS A 71 2.03 -22.78 12.89
CA LYS A 71 1.88 -22.98 14.35
C LYS A 71 0.47 -22.74 14.87
N HIS A 72 -0.37 -22.10 14.07
CA HIS A 72 -1.71 -21.64 14.49
C HIS A 72 -2.78 -22.00 13.48
N THR A 73 -4.01 -22.08 13.96
CA THR A 73 -5.18 -22.35 13.11
C THR A 73 -5.54 -21.14 12.23
N GLU A 74 -6.27 -21.39 11.15
CA GLU A 74 -6.76 -20.33 10.25
C GLU A 74 -7.61 -19.30 10.98
N LYS A 75 -8.46 -19.75 11.94
CA LYS A 75 -9.29 -18.84 12.75
C LYS A 75 -8.47 -17.91 13.61
N GLU A 76 -7.42 -18.43 14.25
CA GLU A 76 -6.49 -17.62 15.04
C GLU A 76 -5.74 -16.63 14.16
N TYR A 77 -5.32 -17.05 12.96
CA TYR A 77 -4.68 -16.18 11.99
C TYR A 77 -5.58 -15.02 11.56
N ILE A 78 -6.83 -15.30 11.15
CA ILE A 78 -7.80 -14.26 10.77
C ILE A 78 -7.99 -13.28 11.92
N ARG A 79 -8.24 -13.79 13.14
CA ARG A 79 -8.44 -12.97 14.33
C ARG A 79 -7.22 -12.09 14.63
N ALA A 80 -6.02 -12.66 14.55
CA ALA A 80 -4.78 -11.92 14.79
C ALA A 80 -4.54 -10.83 13.73
N ARG A 81 -4.76 -11.13 12.45
CA ARG A 81 -4.61 -10.16 11.37
C ARG A 81 -5.66 -9.06 11.44
N THR A 82 -6.91 -9.39 11.68
CA THR A 82 -7.98 -8.40 11.84
C THR A 82 -7.68 -7.46 13.01
N ARG A 83 -7.33 -8.00 14.17
CA ARG A 83 -7.04 -7.19 15.36
C ARG A 83 -5.78 -6.33 15.21
N LYS A 84 -4.75 -6.79 14.47
CA LYS A 84 -3.46 -6.09 14.35
C LYS A 84 -3.38 -5.16 13.15
N LEU A 85 -4.15 -5.39 12.10
CA LEU A 85 -4.09 -4.61 10.86
C LEU A 85 -5.39 -3.85 10.60
N LEU A 86 -6.52 -4.54 10.46
CA LEU A 86 -7.78 -3.92 10.06
C LEU A 86 -8.33 -2.97 11.12
N VAL A 87 -8.42 -3.42 12.38
CA VAL A 87 -9.01 -2.62 13.45
C VAL A 87 -8.24 -1.31 13.68
N PRO A 88 -6.90 -1.31 13.87
CA PRO A 88 -6.16 -0.07 14.08
C PRO A 88 -6.19 0.87 12.86
N SER A 89 -6.10 0.33 11.63
CA SER A 89 -6.14 1.16 10.43
C SER A 89 -7.51 1.79 10.22
N THR A 90 -8.60 1.04 10.47
CA THR A 90 -9.97 1.58 10.36
C THR A 90 -10.23 2.66 11.41
N ILE A 91 -9.84 2.42 12.66
CA ILE A 91 -9.95 3.43 13.71
C ILE A 91 -9.08 4.66 13.36
N GLY A 92 -7.87 4.44 12.87
CA GLY A 92 -6.98 5.53 12.44
C GLY A 92 -7.59 6.38 11.33
N ILE A 93 -8.23 5.78 10.34
CA ILE A 93 -8.92 6.50 9.25
C ILE A 93 -10.11 7.29 9.81
N LEU A 94 -10.93 6.69 10.67
CA LEU A 94 -12.08 7.39 11.25
C LEU A 94 -11.67 8.52 12.19
N VAL A 95 -10.59 8.39 12.95
CA VAL A 95 -10.17 9.40 13.92
C VAL A 95 -9.33 10.50 13.28
N PHE A 96 -8.43 10.16 12.37
CA PHE A 96 -7.46 11.12 11.80
C PHE A 96 -7.67 11.38 10.31
N GLY A 97 -8.31 10.45 9.58
CA GLY A 97 -8.47 10.54 8.13
C GLY A 97 -9.27 11.76 7.69
N TRP A 98 -10.31 12.14 8.44
CA TRP A 98 -11.10 13.34 8.13
C TRP A 98 -10.25 14.62 8.09
N ALA A 99 -9.32 14.77 9.03
CA ALA A 99 -8.46 15.95 9.08
C ALA A 99 -7.50 15.98 7.90
N GLN A 100 -6.84 14.85 7.61
CA GLN A 100 -5.97 14.71 6.45
C GLN A 100 -6.74 14.90 5.13
N GLY A 101 -7.95 14.34 5.04
CA GLY A 101 -8.83 14.49 3.88
C GLY A 101 -9.27 15.92 3.67
N TYR A 102 -9.59 16.64 4.74
CA TYR A 102 -9.92 18.06 4.67
C TYR A 102 -8.77 18.87 4.06
N PHE A 103 -7.54 18.70 4.55
CA PHE A 103 -6.38 19.40 3.99
C PHE A 103 -6.10 18.99 2.54
N ASN A 104 -6.19 17.71 2.21
CA ASN A 104 -6.03 17.26 0.83
C ASN A 104 -7.03 17.89 -0.11
N MET A 105 -8.32 17.91 0.27
CA MET A 105 -9.39 18.46 -0.55
C MET A 105 -9.32 19.99 -0.63
N ALA A 106 -8.88 20.65 0.43
CA ALA A 106 -8.69 22.10 0.42
C ALA A 106 -7.54 22.53 -0.51
N ILE A 107 -6.41 21.79 -0.47
CA ILE A 107 -5.23 22.10 -1.30
C ILE A 107 -5.50 21.78 -2.78
N SER A 108 -6.22 20.70 -3.06
CA SER A 108 -6.56 20.29 -4.44
C SER A 108 -7.79 20.96 -5.03
N HIS A 109 -8.38 21.93 -4.31
CA HIS A 109 -9.64 22.59 -4.72
C HIS A 109 -10.80 21.62 -5.00
N ALA A 110 -10.76 20.42 -4.42
CA ALA A 110 -11.77 19.39 -4.66
C ALA A 110 -13.12 19.76 -4.02
N PHE A 111 -13.16 20.65 -3.06
CA PHE A 111 -14.40 21.17 -2.47
C PHE A 111 -15.28 21.89 -3.50
N ASP A 112 -14.68 22.52 -4.52
CA ASP A 112 -15.40 23.26 -5.55
C ASP A 112 -16.32 22.33 -6.40
N ASN A 113 -16.04 21.04 -6.39
CA ASN A 113 -16.80 20.01 -7.10
C ASN A 113 -17.83 19.28 -6.22
N ILE A 114 -17.93 19.63 -4.93
CA ILE A 114 -18.85 19.00 -4.00
C ILE A 114 -20.16 19.78 -3.98
N PRO A 115 -21.31 19.15 -4.27
CA PRO A 115 -22.61 19.80 -4.15
C PRO A 115 -22.89 20.23 -2.70
N GLU A 116 -23.41 21.44 -2.49
CA GLU A 116 -23.77 21.98 -1.17
C GLU A 116 -24.88 21.16 -0.46
N THR A 117 -25.57 20.30 -1.21
CA THR A 117 -26.68 19.47 -0.71
C THR A 117 -26.22 18.18 -0.02
N ILE A 118 -24.89 17.91 0.08
CA ILE A 118 -24.39 16.67 0.68
C ILE A 118 -24.61 16.70 2.20
N PRO A 119 -25.25 15.66 2.78
CA PRO A 119 -25.38 15.55 4.24
C PRO A 119 -24.03 15.48 4.96
N GLU A 120 -23.90 16.14 6.12
CA GLU A 120 -22.66 16.17 6.89
C GLU A 120 -22.04 14.79 7.17
N PRO A 121 -22.81 13.70 7.50
CA PRO A 121 -22.21 12.39 7.71
C PRO A 121 -21.55 11.81 6.46
N VAL A 122 -22.11 12.11 5.27
CA VAL A 122 -21.57 11.68 3.98
C VAL A 122 -20.28 12.44 3.68
N LEU A 123 -20.29 13.74 3.91
CA LEU A 123 -19.09 14.59 3.77
C LEU A 123 -17.96 14.08 4.69
N TYR A 124 -18.28 13.76 5.94
CA TYR A 124 -17.32 13.18 6.87
C TYR A 124 -16.69 11.87 6.33
N LEU A 125 -17.49 10.97 5.78
CA LEU A 125 -16.98 9.73 5.18
C LEU A 125 -16.12 9.99 3.94
N ILE A 126 -16.50 10.94 3.10
CA ILE A 126 -15.69 11.37 1.93
C ILE A 126 -14.34 11.89 2.41
N LEU A 127 -14.31 12.73 3.43
CA LEU A 127 -13.08 13.24 4.02
C LEU A 127 -12.22 12.11 4.59
N CYS A 128 -12.81 11.15 5.32
CA CYS A 128 -12.10 9.98 5.84
C CYS A 128 -11.46 9.15 4.72
N VAL A 129 -12.17 8.93 3.63
CA VAL A 129 -11.67 8.16 2.46
C VAL A 129 -10.58 8.95 1.74
N SER A 130 -10.77 10.25 1.51
CA SER A 130 -9.75 11.12 0.91
C SER A 130 -8.48 11.20 1.75
N GLY A 131 -8.62 11.13 3.07
CA GLY A 131 -7.53 11.17 4.03
C GLY A 131 -6.97 9.81 4.45
N THR A 132 -7.21 8.74 3.68
CA THR A 132 -6.72 7.39 4.02
C THR A 132 -5.19 7.33 4.16
N GLY A 133 -4.46 8.18 3.44
CA GLY A 133 -3.00 8.32 3.52
C GLY A 133 -2.28 6.98 3.46
N VAL A 134 -1.29 6.77 4.34
CA VAL A 134 -0.53 5.49 4.41
C VAL A 134 -1.32 4.31 4.98
N LEU A 135 -2.48 4.55 5.59
CA LEU A 135 -3.26 3.49 6.26
C LEU A 135 -3.90 2.51 5.26
N TRP A 136 -4.13 2.94 4.01
CA TRP A 136 -4.63 2.06 2.95
C TRP A 136 -3.74 0.84 2.73
N THR A 137 -2.42 1.01 2.84
CA THR A 137 -1.46 -0.10 2.67
C THR A 137 -1.68 -1.20 3.72
N ILE A 138 -2.01 -0.82 4.96
CA ILE A 138 -2.28 -1.76 6.04
C ILE A 138 -3.58 -2.53 5.75
N GLN A 139 -4.59 -1.87 5.20
CA GLN A 139 -5.84 -2.51 4.78
C GLN A 139 -5.61 -3.47 3.62
N VAL A 140 -4.82 -3.07 2.62
CA VAL A 140 -4.43 -3.97 1.51
C VAL A 140 -3.64 -5.18 2.03
N MET A 141 -2.74 -5.01 2.99
CA MET A 141 -2.04 -6.13 3.64
C MET A 141 -3.01 -7.10 4.32
N TRP A 142 -4.07 -6.58 4.94
CA TRP A 142 -5.11 -7.43 5.52
C TRP A 142 -5.88 -8.19 4.43
N ILE A 143 -6.33 -7.51 3.37
CA ILE A 143 -7.02 -8.13 2.22
C ILE A 143 -6.16 -9.24 1.60
N LEU A 144 -4.89 -8.96 1.32
CA LEU A 144 -3.95 -9.94 0.78
C LEU A 144 -3.74 -11.14 1.74
N SER A 145 -3.78 -10.90 3.05
CA SER A 145 -3.73 -11.99 4.04
C SER A 145 -4.96 -12.89 3.96
N MET A 146 -6.15 -12.34 3.69
CA MET A 146 -7.37 -13.12 3.48
C MET A 146 -7.36 -13.87 2.14
N ILE A 147 -6.91 -13.21 1.08
CA ILE A 147 -6.72 -13.83 -0.24
C ILE A 147 -5.72 -14.99 -0.15
N LEU A 148 -4.63 -14.85 0.59
CA LEU A 148 -3.66 -15.92 0.82
C LEU A 148 -4.31 -17.16 1.45
N LEU A 149 -5.18 -16.97 2.46
CA LEU A 149 -5.92 -18.08 3.05
C LEU A 149 -6.87 -18.73 2.06
N LEU A 150 -7.58 -17.95 1.27
CA LEU A 150 -8.49 -18.45 0.24
C LEU A 150 -7.74 -19.28 -0.79
N ILE A 151 -6.63 -18.75 -1.31
CA ILE A 151 -5.77 -19.46 -2.25
C ILE A 151 -5.27 -20.77 -1.62
N ARG A 152 -4.75 -20.74 -0.40
CA ARG A 152 -4.25 -21.92 0.30
C ARG A 152 -5.33 -23.00 0.45
N LYS A 153 -6.57 -22.59 0.72
CA LYS A 153 -7.71 -23.50 0.85
C LYS A 153 -8.15 -24.13 -0.48
N LEU A 154 -8.15 -23.34 -1.55
CA LEU A 154 -8.54 -23.79 -2.88
C LEU A 154 -7.48 -24.70 -3.53
N GLU A 155 -6.23 -24.44 -3.24
CA GLU A 155 -5.08 -24.93 -3.93
C GLU A 155 -4.58 -26.30 -3.44
N LYS A 156 -4.98 -26.70 -2.23
CA LYS A 156 -4.60 -27.96 -1.59
C LYS A 156 -3.08 -28.26 -1.63
N GLY A 157 -2.24 -27.21 -1.57
CA GLY A 157 -0.79 -27.32 -1.52
C GLY A 157 -0.05 -27.39 -2.87
N ARG A 158 -0.74 -27.25 -4.00
CA ARG A 158 -0.09 -27.34 -5.33
C ARG A 158 0.86 -26.18 -5.64
N LEU A 159 0.52 -24.92 -5.27
CA LEU A 159 1.41 -23.76 -5.46
C LEU A 159 2.62 -23.80 -4.51
N SER A 160 2.51 -24.36 -3.33
CA SER A 160 3.66 -24.50 -2.45
C SER A 160 4.73 -25.40 -3.09
N VAL A 161 4.32 -26.49 -3.74
CA VAL A 161 5.22 -27.35 -4.50
C VAL A 161 5.79 -26.67 -5.75
N LEU A 162 4.98 -25.85 -6.43
CA LEU A 162 5.45 -25.03 -7.55
C LEU A 162 6.42 -23.93 -7.08
N ALA A 163 6.12 -23.29 -5.95
CA ALA A 163 6.96 -22.25 -5.37
C ALA A 163 8.31 -22.80 -4.85
N GLU A 164 8.37 -24.04 -4.38
CA GLU A 164 9.62 -24.69 -3.99
C GLU A 164 10.54 -24.93 -5.20
N LYS A 165 9.95 -25.14 -6.38
CA LYS A 165 10.68 -25.28 -7.65
C LYS A 165 10.97 -23.93 -8.32
N ALA A 166 10.37 -22.85 -7.85
CA ALA A 166 10.55 -21.52 -8.39
C ALA A 166 11.91 -20.95 -7.96
N GLY A 167 12.84 -20.85 -8.90
CA GLY A 167 14.13 -20.19 -8.70
C GLY A 167 14.09 -18.70 -9.01
N ILE A 168 15.24 -18.05 -8.89
CA ILE A 168 15.43 -16.61 -9.21
C ILE A 168 14.95 -16.30 -10.64
N LEU A 169 15.17 -17.18 -11.60
CA LEU A 169 14.75 -17.01 -12.99
C LEU A 169 13.21 -16.91 -13.10
N THR A 170 12.47 -17.71 -12.37
CA THR A 170 11.00 -17.66 -12.33
C THR A 170 10.50 -16.34 -11.74
N ALA A 171 11.16 -15.86 -10.68
CA ALA A 171 10.83 -14.55 -10.06
C ALA A 171 11.10 -13.39 -11.04
N LEU A 172 12.21 -13.43 -11.77
CA LEU A 172 12.54 -12.44 -12.79
C LEU A 172 11.54 -12.45 -13.95
N LEU A 173 11.17 -13.63 -14.46
CA LEU A 173 10.18 -13.75 -15.54
C LEU A 173 8.80 -13.25 -15.09
N LEU A 174 8.35 -13.55 -13.88
CA LEU A 174 7.12 -12.99 -13.32
C LEU A 174 7.18 -11.48 -13.17
N GLY A 175 8.31 -10.94 -12.71
CA GLY A 175 8.53 -9.49 -12.62
C GLY A 175 8.43 -8.81 -13.99
N ILE A 176 9.04 -9.37 -15.02
CA ILE A 176 8.98 -8.87 -16.40
C ILE A 176 7.55 -8.94 -16.95
N LEU A 177 6.83 -10.04 -16.70
CA LEU A 177 5.44 -10.19 -17.13
C LEU A 177 4.51 -9.17 -16.47
N ILE A 178 4.64 -8.97 -15.15
CA ILE A 178 3.85 -7.98 -14.39
C ILE A 178 4.16 -6.56 -14.89
N TYR A 179 5.44 -6.23 -15.05
CA TYR A 179 5.85 -4.92 -15.58
C TYR A 179 5.36 -4.70 -17.00
N GLY A 180 5.48 -5.70 -17.87
CA GLY A 180 5.00 -5.65 -19.26
C GLY A 180 3.48 -5.46 -19.35
N SER A 181 2.72 -6.15 -18.49
CA SER A 181 1.25 -5.99 -18.44
C SER A 181 0.84 -4.61 -17.95
N ALA A 182 1.45 -4.08 -16.87
CA ALA A 182 1.18 -2.74 -16.36
C ALA A 182 1.45 -1.68 -17.44
N ARG A 183 2.59 -1.77 -18.13
CA ARG A 183 2.93 -0.81 -19.19
C ARG A 183 2.04 -0.91 -20.44
N SER A 184 1.48 -2.09 -20.73
CA SER A 184 0.51 -2.27 -21.80
C SER A 184 -0.83 -1.60 -21.50
N GLU A 185 -1.22 -1.56 -20.23
CA GLU A 185 -2.43 -0.91 -19.74
C GLU A 185 -2.31 0.63 -19.77
N GLU A 186 -1.19 1.17 -19.32
CA GLU A 186 -0.88 2.61 -19.46
C GLU A 186 -0.97 3.08 -20.91
N ARG A 187 -0.47 2.28 -21.87
CA ARG A 187 -0.57 2.58 -23.29
C ARG A 187 -1.99 2.51 -23.86
N ARG A 188 -2.86 1.69 -23.27
CA ARG A 188 -4.29 1.64 -23.65
C ARG A 188 -5.02 2.87 -23.16
N VAL A 189 -4.88 3.19 -21.89
CA VAL A 189 -5.51 4.38 -21.29
C VAL A 189 -5.05 5.67 -21.98
N GLY A 190 -3.74 5.80 -22.28
CA GLY A 190 -3.23 6.96 -23.00
C GLY A 190 -3.71 7.11 -24.43
N LYS A 191 -4.26 6.04 -25.07
CA LYS A 191 -4.88 6.10 -26.41
C LYS A 191 -6.37 6.39 -26.39
N GLU A 192 -7.04 6.17 -25.24
CA GLU A 192 -8.47 6.46 -25.10
C GLU A 192 -8.74 7.90 -24.65
N VAL A 193 -7.69 8.61 -24.16
CA VAL A 193 -7.78 9.99 -23.65
C VAL A 193 -7.18 11.03 -24.64
N GLY A 194 -6.58 10.61 -25.73
CA GLY A 194 -6.03 11.45 -26.81
C GLY A 194 -6.81 11.27 -28.10
#